data_22e5df655b12f2b7ada909854b5a9e93
#
_entry.id   22e5df655b12f2b7ada909854b5a9e93
#
_cell.length_a   1.000
_cell.length_b   1.000
_cell.length_c   1.000
_cell.angle_alpha   90.00
_cell.angle_beta   90.00
_cell.angle_gamma   90.00
#
_symmetry.space_group_name_H-M   'P 1'
#
loop_
_entity.id
_entity.type
_entity.pdbx_description
1 polymer ?
#
loop_
_entity_poly.entity_id
_entity_poly.type
_entity_poly.pdbx_seq_one_letter_code
_entity_poly.pdbx_strand_id
1 'polypeptide(L)'
;MKHLGTVKLETKRLVLRRFEYADSEAAFRNWTGDPRVTEFLRWKNHSAISETQSLARFWDGKYPDPKWYHWAIVPKDIGEAVGTISAANIYDDTDTIEVGYCIGRAFQNKGYTTEALRAVIGFFFVSVGACRIEAKHDPRNPASGRVMEKCGMTYEGTLRRSQRTNKGIVDVRVYSILREEYR
;
A
#
# COMPACT_ATOMS: atom_id res chain seq x y z
N MET A 1 -5.34 0.56 -19.65
CA MET A 1 -5.24 -0.58 -18.67
C MET A 1 -6.48 -1.47 -18.69
N LYS A 2 -6.34 -2.78 -18.37
CA LYS A 2 -7.45 -3.71 -18.13
C LYS A 2 -7.61 -3.91 -16.62
N HIS A 3 -8.60 -3.25 -16.02
CA HIS A 3 -8.82 -3.34 -14.58
C HIS A 3 -9.43 -4.69 -14.18
N LEU A 4 -8.89 -5.31 -13.13
CA LEU A 4 -9.25 -6.63 -12.63
C LEU A 4 -9.74 -6.63 -11.18
N GLY A 5 -9.67 -5.47 -10.52
CA GLY A 5 -9.96 -5.33 -9.09
C GLY A 5 -8.96 -6.06 -8.20
N THR A 6 -9.28 -6.12 -6.94
CA THR A 6 -8.45 -6.80 -5.94
C THR A 6 -8.59 -8.32 -6.10
N VAL A 7 -7.65 -8.95 -6.80
CA VAL A 7 -7.52 -10.41 -6.89
C VAL A 7 -6.51 -10.90 -5.83
N LYS A 8 -6.65 -12.15 -5.37
CA LYS A 8 -5.69 -12.77 -4.46
C LYS A 8 -4.34 -12.95 -5.15
N LEU A 9 -3.25 -12.50 -4.51
CA LEU A 9 -1.88 -12.73 -4.95
C LEU A 9 -1.15 -13.54 -3.88
N GLU A 10 -0.31 -14.48 -4.30
CA GLU A 10 0.52 -15.27 -3.40
C GLU A 10 2.00 -15.10 -3.73
N THR A 11 2.80 -15.00 -2.68
CA THR A 11 4.26 -14.97 -2.76
C THR A 11 4.85 -16.13 -1.93
N LYS A 12 6.16 -16.18 -1.81
CA LYS A 12 6.82 -17.18 -0.95
C LYS A 12 6.30 -17.14 0.48
N ARG A 13 6.16 -15.94 1.08
CA ARG A 13 5.82 -15.79 2.51
C ARG A 13 4.46 -15.14 2.75
N LEU A 14 3.83 -14.53 1.74
CA LEU A 14 2.63 -13.72 1.92
C LEU A 14 1.44 -14.24 1.13
N VAL A 15 0.26 -13.98 1.67
CA VAL A 15 -1.01 -13.92 0.94
C VAL A 15 -1.45 -12.46 0.94
N LEU A 16 -1.64 -11.88 -0.25
CA LEU A 16 -2.28 -10.59 -0.44
C LEU A 16 -3.72 -10.86 -0.86
N ARG A 17 -4.68 -10.55 -0.02
CA ARG A 17 -6.10 -10.80 -0.25
C ARG A 17 -6.95 -9.58 0.08
N ARG A 18 -8.22 -9.61 -0.29
CA ARG A 18 -9.17 -8.61 0.17
C ARG A 18 -9.11 -8.51 1.70
N PHE A 19 -9.22 -7.29 2.22
CA PHE A 19 -9.38 -7.08 3.65
C PHE A 19 -10.80 -7.52 4.04
N GLU A 20 -10.93 -8.27 5.11
CA GLU A 20 -12.19 -8.79 5.61
C GLU A 20 -12.57 -8.10 6.92
N TYR A 21 -13.85 -8.08 7.25
CA TYR A 21 -14.32 -7.52 8.53
C TYR A 21 -13.64 -8.19 9.74
N ALA A 22 -13.38 -9.49 9.64
CA ALA A 22 -12.69 -10.26 10.69
C ALA A 22 -11.24 -9.80 10.93
N ASP A 23 -10.60 -9.12 9.95
CA ASP A 23 -9.25 -8.56 10.13
C ASP A 23 -9.23 -7.33 11.04
N SER A 24 -10.38 -6.76 11.40
CA SER A 24 -10.45 -5.48 12.11
C SER A 24 -9.72 -5.49 13.45
N GLU A 25 -9.77 -6.59 14.20
CA GLU A 25 -9.06 -6.71 15.49
C GLU A 25 -7.55 -6.74 15.29
N ALA A 26 -7.07 -7.54 14.36
CA ALA A 26 -5.66 -7.59 14.00
C ALA A 26 -5.18 -6.23 13.48
N ALA A 27 -5.96 -5.59 12.62
CA ALA A 27 -5.65 -4.27 12.06
C ALA A 27 -5.57 -3.19 13.16
N PHE A 28 -6.54 -3.15 14.06
CA PHE A 28 -6.55 -2.18 15.16
C PHE A 28 -5.34 -2.37 16.07
N ARG A 29 -5.04 -3.59 16.45
CA ARG A 29 -3.88 -3.95 17.28
C ARG A 29 -2.56 -3.64 16.57
N ASN A 30 -2.44 -3.96 15.29
CA ASN A 30 -1.15 -3.98 14.60
C ASN A 30 -0.77 -2.63 13.98
N TRP A 31 -1.73 -1.82 13.48
CA TRP A 31 -1.37 -0.57 12.79
C TRP A 31 -2.41 0.54 12.85
N THR A 32 -3.74 0.28 12.76
CA THR A 32 -4.70 1.39 12.68
C THR A 32 -4.83 2.13 14.01
N GLY A 33 -4.64 1.46 15.14
CA GLY A 33 -4.66 2.06 16.48
C GLY A 33 -3.31 2.65 16.93
N ASP A 34 -2.20 2.41 16.19
CA ASP A 34 -0.88 2.89 16.61
C ASP A 34 -0.54 4.26 15.95
N PRO A 35 -0.47 5.36 16.73
CA PRO A 35 -0.15 6.69 16.19
C PRO A 35 1.25 6.78 15.57
N ARG A 36 2.16 5.87 15.94
CA ARG A 36 3.52 5.83 15.40
C ARG A 36 3.56 5.20 14.00
N VAL A 37 2.59 4.33 13.64
CA VAL A 37 2.43 3.80 12.29
C VAL A 37 1.82 4.86 11.39
N THR A 38 0.85 5.63 11.91
CA THR A 38 0.11 6.60 11.12
C THR A 38 0.81 7.96 11.00
N GLU A 39 1.95 8.16 11.64
CA GLU A 39 2.66 9.44 11.70
C GLU A 39 2.85 10.13 10.34
N PHE A 40 3.16 9.36 9.30
CA PHE A 40 3.40 9.85 7.94
C PHE A 40 2.22 9.60 6.98
N LEU A 41 1.07 9.11 7.50
CA LEU A 41 -0.08 8.78 6.68
C LEU A 41 -1.06 9.96 6.55
N ARG A 42 -1.95 9.88 5.57
CA ARG A 42 -2.98 10.89 5.33
C ARG A 42 -4.10 10.88 6.39
N TRP A 43 -4.22 9.80 7.13
CA TRP A 43 -5.25 9.56 8.16
C TRP A 43 -4.62 9.41 9.55
N LYS A 44 -5.38 9.78 10.58
CA LYS A 44 -4.99 9.63 11.98
C LYS A 44 -5.23 8.20 12.45
N ASN A 45 -4.50 7.78 13.49
CA ASN A 45 -4.80 6.51 14.13
C ASN A 45 -6.24 6.49 14.66
N HIS A 46 -6.84 5.31 14.61
CA HIS A 46 -8.15 5.08 15.17
C HIS A 46 -8.08 5.09 16.70
N SER A 47 -9.08 5.72 17.33
CA SER A 47 -9.20 5.79 18.79
C SER A 47 -9.94 4.59 19.37
N ALA A 48 -10.77 3.94 18.55
CA ALA A 48 -11.56 2.78 18.90
C ALA A 48 -11.60 1.77 17.73
N ILE A 49 -11.77 0.49 18.06
CA ILE A 49 -11.90 -0.58 17.09
C ILE A 49 -13.09 -0.37 16.13
N SER A 50 -14.13 0.29 16.57
CA SER A 50 -15.32 0.59 15.75
C SER A 50 -14.99 1.44 14.50
N GLU A 51 -13.97 2.29 14.57
CA GLU A 51 -13.49 3.04 13.41
C GLU A 51 -12.83 2.10 12.38
N THR A 52 -12.01 1.14 12.83
CA THR A 52 -11.42 0.12 11.95
C THR A 52 -12.49 -0.77 11.33
N GLN A 53 -13.50 -1.17 12.12
CA GLN A 53 -14.64 -1.95 11.62
C GLN A 53 -15.47 -1.19 10.59
N SER A 54 -15.68 0.11 10.78
CA SER A 54 -16.37 0.96 9.81
C SER A 54 -15.57 1.09 8.51
N LEU A 55 -14.24 1.21 8.61
CA LEU A 55 -13.34 1.23 7.46
C LEU A 55 -13.36 -0.12 6.71
N ALA A 56 -13.40 -1.25 7.43
CA ALA A 56 -13.50 -2.59 6.82
C ALA A 56 -14.79 -2.73 6.00
N ARG A 57 -15.95 -2.28 6.52
CA ARG A 57 -17.22 -2.27 5.78
C ARG A 57 -17.18 -1.37 4.55
N PHE A 58 -16.54 -0.21 4.66
CA PHE A 58 -16.34 0.68 3.52
C PHE A 58 -15.53 0.02 2.41
N TRP A 59 -14.41 -0.66 2.75
CA TRP A 59 -13.60 -1.37 1.77
C TRP A 59 -14.33 -2.56 1.15
N ASP A 60 -15.10 -3.31 1.94
CA ASP A 60 -15.91 -4.42 1.44
C ASP A 60 -16.89 -3.95 0.36
N GLY A 61 -17.58 -2.84 0.58
CA GLY A 61 -18.47 -2.22 -0.41
C GLY A 61 -17.76 -1.71 -1.68
N LYS A 62 -16.42 -1.56 -1.67
CA LYS A 62 -15.62 -1.12 -2.81
C LYS A 62 -15.10 -2.26 -3.69
N TYR A 63 -14.97 -3.47 -3.18
CA TYR A 63 -14.39 -4.59 -3.92
C TYR A 63 -15.14 -5.03 -5.19
N PRO A 64 -16.43 -4.74 -5.41
CA PRO A 64 -17.07 -4.93 -6.70
C PRO A 64 -16.55 -4.02 -7.82
N ASP A 65 -15.93 -2.87 -7.49
CA ASP A 65 -15.34 -1.97 -8.46
C ASP A 65 -14.04 -2.58 -9.02
N PRO A 66 -13.92 -2.85 -10.34
CA PRO A 66 -12.71 -3.37 -10.94
C PRO A 66 -11.51 -2.43 -10.87
N LYS A 67 -11.71 -1.14 -10.55
CA LYS A 67 -10.63 -0.17 -10.30
C LYS A 67 -10.22 -0.10 -8.83
N TRP A 68 -10.86 -0.85 -7.94
CA TRP A 68 -10.51 -0.87 -6.54
C TRP A 68 -9.44 -1.93 -6.24
N TYR A 69 -8.24 -1.48 -5.90
CA TYR A 69 -7.10 -2.34 -5.56
C TYR A 69 -6.66 -2.06 -4.13
N HIS A 70 -6.99 -2.96 -3.23
CA HIS A 70 -6.65 -2.84 -1.81
C HIS A 70 -6.50 -4.23 -1.19
N TRP A 71 -5.29 -4.55 -0.76
CA TRP A 71 -4.97 -5.85 -0.18
C TRP A 71 -4.56 -5.73 1.28
N ALA A 72 -5.02 -6.65 2.11
CA ALA A 72 -4.40 -7.02 3.38
C ALA A 72 -3.10 -7.79 3.08
N ILE A 73 -2.04 -7.47 3.82
CA ILE A 73 -0.77 -8.21 3.81
C ILE A 73 -0.84 -9.24 4.93
N VAL A 74 -0.90 -10.53 4.56
CA VAL A 74 -1.03 -11.64 5.51
C VAL A 74 0.18 -12.57 5.38
N PRO A 75 1.13 -12.57 6.33
CA PRO A 75 2.20 -13.55 6.35
C PRO A 75 1.64 -14.95 6.63
N LYS A 76 2.10 -15.95 5.85
CA LYS A 76 1.60 -17.33 5.90
C LYS A 76 1.87 -18.02 7.23
N ASP A 77 2.96 -17.67 7.88
CA ASP A 77 3.38 -18.18 9.20
C ASP A 77 2.63 -17.54 10.38
N ILE A 78 2.03 -16.38 10.15
CA ILE A 78 1.28 -15.63 11.17
C ILE A 78 -0.24 -15.83 11.01
N GLY A 79 -0.74 -15.86 9.76
CA GLY A 79 -2.15 -16.11 9.45
C GLY A 79 -3.08 -14.92 9.69
N GLU A 80 -2.56 -13.75 10.13
CA GLU A 80 -3.36 -12.53 10.34
C GLU A 80 -2.83 -11.35 9.52
N ALA A 81 -3.67 -10.34 9.30
CA ALA A 81 -3.29 -9.14 8.60
C ALA A 81 -2.30 -8.29 9.44
N VAL A 82 -1.19 -7.89 8.83
CA VAL A 82 -0.13 -7.10 9.48
C VAL A 82 0.04 -5.71 8.86
N GLY A 83 -0.69 -5.41 7.80
CA GLY A 83 -0.65 -4.15 7.07
C GLY A 83 -1.50 -4.22 5.82
N THR A 84 -1.43 -3.16 5.01
CA THR A 84 -2.14 -3.07 3.72
C THR A 84 -1.25 -2.50 2.62
N ILE A 85 -1.59 -2.83 1.37
CA ILE A 85 -1.04 -2.25 0.15
C ILE A 85 -2.17 -2.01 -0.84
N SER A 86 -2.16 -0.86 -1.55
CA SER A 86 -3.27 -0.47 -2.41
C SER A 86 -2.82 0.41 -3.58
N ALA A 87 -3.64 0.52 -4.63
CA ALA A 87 -3.57 1.64 -5.55
C ALA A 87 -4.13 2.88 -4.85
N ALA A 88 -3.27 3.85 -4.57
CA ALA A 88 -3.66 5.11 -3.96
C ALA A 88 -4.31 6.07 -4.96
N ASN A 89 -3.83 6.05 -6.22
CA ASN A 89 -4.40 6.75 -7.35
C ASN A 89 -4.21 5.92 -8.64
N ILE A 90 -5.12 6.10 -9.61
CA ILE A 90 -5.07 5.49 -10.92
C ILE A 90 -5.25 6.59 -11.97
N TYR A 91 -4.34 6.67 -12.92
CA TYR A 91 -4.32 7.62 -14.02
C TYR A 91 -4.42 6.84 -15.33
N ASP A 92 -5.66 6.63 -15.83
CA ASP A 92 -5.93 5.82 -17.01
C ASP A 92 -5.41 6.46 -18.32
N ASP A 93 -5.33 7.78 -18.36
CA ASP A 93 -4.81 8.54 -19.49
C ASP A 93 -3.30 8.31 -19.74
N THR A 94 -2.57 7.94 -18.71
CA THR A 94 -1.13 7.67 -18.78
C THR A 94 -0.78 6.23 -18.40
N ASP A 95 -1.76 5.35 -18.21
CA ASP A 95 -1.58 3.98 -17.73
C ASP A 95 -0.67 3.89 -16.49
N THR A 96 -0.83 4.87 -15.56
CA THR A 96 -0.02 5.02 -14.36
C THR A 96 -0.82 4.63 -13.11
N ILE A 97 -0.18 3.91 -12.18
CA ILE A 97 -0.77 3.57 -10.88
C ILE A 97 0.16 4.03 -9.76
N GLU A 98 -0.36 4.86 -8.86
CA GLU A 98 0.32 5.22 -7.61
C GLU A 98 0.00 4.17 -6.53
N VAL A 99 1.04 3.55 -5.96
CA VAL A 99 0.91 2.54 -4.90
C VAL A 99 1.21 3.15 -3.53
N GLY A 100 0.35 2.82 -2.56
CA GLY A 100 0.54 3.16 -1.15
C GLY A 100 0.50 1.92 -0.27
N TYR A 101 1.24 1.95 0.85
CA TYR A 101 1.29 0.84 1.79
C TYR A 101 1.52 1.32 3.23
N CYS A 102 1.09 0.50 4.17
CA CYS A 102 1.48 0.63 5.57
C CYS A 102 1.64 -0.77 6.19
N ILE A 103 2.45 -0.86 7.24
CA ILE A 103 2.68 -2.10 7.97
C ILE A 103 2.86 -1.82 9.46
N GLY A 104 2.32 -2.69 10.29
CA GLY A 104 2.47 -2.63 11.74
C GLY A 104 3.94 -2.67 12.18
N ARG A 105 4.27 -1.92 13.23
CA ARG A 105 5.66 -1.75 13.69
C ARG A 105 6.36 -3.07 14.03
N ALA A 106 5.66 -4.00 14.66
CA ALA A 106 6.22 -5.31 15.00
C ALA A 106 6.61 -6.15 13.76
N PHE A 107 6.16 -5.76 12.58
CA PHE A 107 6.37 -6.47 11.32
C PHE A 107 7.30 -5.72 10.35
N GLN A 108 7.76 -4.53 10.74
CA GLN A 108 8.76 -3.77 9.98
C GLN A 108 10.12 -4.48 9.97
N ASN A 109 10.95 -4.13 8.97
CA ASN A 109 12.30 -4.69 8.76
C ASN A 109 12.36 -6.21 8.50
N LYS A 110 11.20 -6.88 8.34
CA LYS A 110 11.11 -8.31 7.97
C LYS A 110 11.03 -8.55 6.46
N GLY A 111 10.99 -7.47 5.67
CA GLY A 111 10.93 -7.53 4.20
C GLY A 111 9.52 -7.78 3.64
N TYR A 112 8.49 -7.87 4.45
CA TYR A 112 7.11 -8.13 4.00
C TYR A 112 6.59 -7.06 3.05
N THR A 113 6.80 -5.77 3.36
CA THR A 113 6.37 -4.67 2.48
C THR A 113 7.07 -4.72 1.12
N THR A 114 8.38 -5.02 1.08
CA THR A 114 9.13 -5.16 -0.18
C THR A 114 8.61 -6.33 -1.00
N GLU A 115 8.32 -7.48 -0.37
CA GLU A 115 7.77 -8.66 -1.05
C GLU A 115 6.35 -8.39 -1.59
N ALA A 116 5.51 -7.72 -0.79
CA ALA A 116 4.17 -7.31 -1.22
C ALA A 116 4.21 -6.32 -2.39
N LEU A 117 5.08 -5.29 -2.31
CA LEU A 117 5.20 -4.29 -3.38
C LEU A 117 5.69 -4.92 -4.69
N ARG A 118 6.68 -5.83 -4.65
CA ARG A 118 7.12 -6.56 -5.86
C ARG A 118 5.99 -7.36 -6.50
N ALA A 119 5.19 -8.06 -5.71
CA ALA A 119 4.06 -8.83 -6.23
C ALA A 119 3.00 -7.93 -6.88
N VAL A 120 2.71 -6.79 -6.27
CA VAL A 120 1.74 -5.81 -6.79
C VAL A 120 2.26 -5.11 -8.05
N ILE A 121 3.54 -4.74 -8.11
CA ILE A 121 4.18 -4.20 -9.33
C ILE A 121 4.05 -5.22 -10.47
N GLY A 122 4.41 -6.49 -10.24
CA GLY A 122 4.30 -7.55 -11.24
C GLY A 122 2.85 -7.73 -11.72
N PHE A 123 1.88 -7.75 -10.81
CA PHE A 123 0.47 -7.83 -11.16
C PHE A 123 0.00 -6.65 -12.01
N PHE A 124 0.37 -5.43 -11.66
CA PHE A 124 -0.03 -4.25 -12.43
C PHE A 124 0.61 -4.22 -13.82
N PHE A 125 1.85 -4.61 -13.97
CA PHE A 125 2.49 -4.66 -15.29
C PHE A 125 1.98 -5.80 -16.17
N VAL A 126 1.91 -7.02 -15.61
CA VAL A 126 1.63 -8.23 -16.40
C VAL A 126 0.14 -8.42 -16.63
N SER A 127 -0.69 -8.21 -15.61
CA SER A 127 -2.12 -8.56 -15.67
C SER A 127 -3.02 -7.36 -15.99
N VAL A 128 -2.72 -6.19 -15.40
CA VAL A 128 -3.52 -4.98 -15.60
C VAL A 128 -3.07 -4.20 -16.83
N GLY A 129 -1.78 -4.23 -17.14
CA GLY A 129 -1.22 -3.57 -18.30
C GLY A 129 -0.83 -2.11 -18.03
N ALA A 130 -0.50 -1.74 -16.79
CA ALA A 130 0.08 -0.43 -16.49
C ALA A 130 1.40 -0.22 -17.25
N CYS A 131 1.73 1.03 -17.58
CA CYS A 131 3.01 1.41 -18.19
C CYS A 131 4.00 1.94 -17.14
N ARG A 132 3.46 2.49 -16.04
CA ARG A 132 4.24 3.11 -14.97
C ARG A 132 3.62 2.81 -13.60
N ILE A 133 4.46 2.48 -12.65
CA ILE A 133 4.06 2.41 -11.23
C ILE A 133 4.85 3.46 -10.48
N GLU A 134 4.17 4.29 -9.68
CA GLU A 134 4.81 5.26 -8.81
C GLU A 134 4.43 5.08 -7.35
N ALA A 135 5.26 5.58 -6.46
CA ALA A 135 5.01 5.63 -5.03
C ALA A 135 5.64 6.89 -4.44
N LYS A 136 5.04 7.40 -3.37
CA LYS A 136 5.47 8.63 -2.71
C LYS A 136 5.67 8.41 -1.22
N HIS A 137 6.65 9.10 -0.65
CA HIS A 137 6.84 9.10 0.81
C HIS A 137 7.31 10.46 1.33
N ASP A 138 6.97 10.75 2.58
CA ASP A 138 7.53 11.88 3.32
C ASP A 138 9.05 11.69 3.48
N PRO A 139 9.91 12.69 3.17
CA PRO A 139 11.36 12.58 3.32
C PRO A 139 11.82 12.15 4.72
N ARG A 140 11.01 12.43 5.75
CA ARG A 140 11.27 12.02 7.14
C ARG A 140 11.02 10.53 7.40
N ASN A 141 10.41 9.81 6.43
CA ASN A 141 10.21 8.36 6.45
C ASN A 141 11.15 7.63 5.47
N PRO A 142 12.47 7.59 5.72
CA PRO A 142 13.42 6.96 4.79
C PRO A 142 13.20 5.44 4.65
N ALA A 143 12.51 4.80 5.61
CA ALA A 143 12.20 3.38 5.53
C ALA A 143 11.28 3.06 4.34
N SER A 144 10.31 3.94 4.04
CA SER A 144 9.44 3.80 2.87
C SER A 144 10.23 3.92 1.56
N GLY A 145 11.15 4.91 1.46
CA GLY A 145 12.03 5.06 0.29
C GLY A 145 12.88 3.80 0.03
N ARG A 146 13.48 3.22 1.09
CA ARG A 146 14.25 1.97 0.96
C ARG A 146 13.43 0.78 0.48
N VAL A 147 12.14 0.72 0.76
CA VAL A 147 11.25 -0.31 0.20
C VAL A 147 11.11 -0.12 -1.31
N MET A 148 10.91 1.11 -1.77
CA MET A 148 10.79 1.46 -3.19
C MET A 148 12.08 1.11 -3.95
N GLU A 149 13.24 1.55 -3.45
CA GLU A 149 14.56 1.24 -4.02
C GLU A 149 14.81 -0.26 -4.14
N LYS A 150 14.49 -1.05 -3.09
CA LYS A 150 14.60 -2.52 -3.12
C LYS A 150 13.66 -3.20 -4.13
N CYS A 151 12.62 -2.51 -4.57
CA CYS A 151 11.72 -2.98 -5.62
C CYS A 151 12.14 -2.52 -7.04
N GLY A 152 13.31 -1.87 -7.18
CA GLY A 152 13.81 -1.38 -8.46
C GLY A 152 13.24 -0.04 -8.88
N MET A 153 12.54 0.67 -8.00
CA MET A 153 12.02 1.99 -8.32
C MET A 153 13.12 3.05 -8.29
N THR A 154 13.12 3.93 -9.29
CA THR A 154 14.06 5.06 -9.43
C THR A 154 13.51 6.30 -8.74
N TYR A 155 14.35 7.01 -7.99
CA TYR A 155 14.03 8.31 -7.42
C TYR A 155 13.97 9.38 -8.52
N GLU A 156 12.84 10.09 -8.63
CA GLU A 156 12.63 11.12 -9.64
C GLU A 156 12.76 12.55 -9.12
N GLY A 157 12.57 12.75 -7.83
CA GLY A 157 12.64 14.08 -7.26
C GLY A 157 11.80 14.30 -6.01
N THR A 158 11.87 15.52 -5.47
CA THR A 158 11.07 15.95 -4.33
C THR A 158 10.07 17.02 -4.76
N LEU A 159 8.79 16.77 -4.53
CA LEU A 159 7.73 17.73 -4.72
C LEU A 159 7.50 18.47 -3.39
N ARG A 160 7.76 19.80 -3.38
CA ARG A 160 7.61 20.60 -2.19
C ARG A 160 6.15 20.87 -1.87
N ARG A 161 5.75 20.67 -0.60
CA ARG A 161 4.41 20.97 -0.06
C ARG A 161 3.26 20.39 -0.91
N SER A 162 3.46 19.20 -1.48
CA SER A 162 2.55 18.63 -2.49
C SER A 162 1.57 17.59 -1.92
N GLN A 163 1.72 17.18 -0.65
CA GLN A 163 0.82 16.20 -0.04
C GLN A 163 0.34 16.66 1.32
N ARG A 164 -0.93 16.39 1.61
CA ARG A 164 -1.50 16.56 2.95
C ARG A 164 -1.43 15.23 3.69
N THR A 165 -0.84 15.26 4.88
CA THR A 165 -0.87 14.17 5.86
C THR A 165 -1.72 14.58 7.06
N ASN A 166 -1.85 13.70 8.06
CA ASN A 166 -2.52 14.04 9.31
C ASN A 166 -1.74 15.08 10.16
N LYS A 167 -0.49 15.37 9.79
CA LYS A 167 0.38 16.37 10.43
C LYS A 167 0.46 17.69 9.65
N GLY A 168 -0.28 17.81 8.53
CA GLY A 168 -0.30 19.00 7.70
C GLY A 168 0.23 18.77 6.30
N ILE A 169 0.66 19.86 5.63
CA ILE A 169 1.21 19.81 4.27
C ILE A 169 2.71 19.51 4.36
N VAL A 170 3.15 18.51 3.60
CA VAL A 170 4.53 18.01 3.60
C VAL A 170 5.11 17.93 2.19
N ASP A 171 6.44 17.90 2.11
CA ASP A 171 7.15 17.51 0.91
C ASP A 171 7.02 15.99 0.72
N VAL A 172 7.10 15.53 -0.53
CA VAL A 172 7.18 14.10 -0.83
C VAL A 172 8.29 13.80 -1.81
N ARG A 173 8.97 12.70 -1.61
CA ARG A 173 9.86 12.08 -2.58
C ARG A 173 9.05 11.16 -3.47
N VAL A 174 9.25 11.27 -4.78
CA VAL A 174 8.59 10.46 -5.80
C VAL A 174 9.57 9.41 -6.32
N TYR A 175 9.10 8.19 -6.38
CA TYR A 175 9.79 7.05 -6.97
C TYR A 175 8.90 6.41 -8.02
N SER A 176 9.49 5.87 -9.08
CA SER A 176 8.75 5.15 -10.11
C SER A 176 9.54 3.98 -10.68
N ILE A 177 8.83 3.08 -11.34
CA ILE A 177 9.38 2.05 -12.21
C ILE A 177 8.54 1.98 -13.47
N LEU A 178 9.18 1.88 -14.63
CA LEU A 178 8.54 1.73 -15.93
C LEU A 178 8.46 0.24 -16.31
N ARG A 179 7.50 -0.09 -17.16
CA ARG A 179 7.29 -1.47 -17.59
C ARG A 179 8.55 -2.08 -18.24
N GLU A 180 9.28 -1.33 -19.06
CA GLU A 180 10.50 -1.77 -19.73
C GLU A 180 11.67 -2.01 -18.76
N GLU A 181 11.61 -1.48 -17.54
CA GLU A 181 12.61 -1.69 -16.49
C GLU A 181 12.28 -2.92 -15.62
N TYR A 182 11.05 -3.43 -15.68
CA TYR A 182 10.62 -4.59 -14.90
C TYR A 182 11.15 -5.89 -15.50
N ARG A 183 11.93 -6.64 -14.69
CA ARG A 183 12.58 -7.91 -15.05
C ARG A 183 12.14 -9.05 -14.13
#